data_5674f6a63f9e127ff039978600630ccc
#
_entry.id   5674f6a63f9e127ff039978600630ccc
#
_cell.length_a   1.000
_cell.length_b   1.000
_cell.length_c   1.000
_cell.angle_alpha   90.00
_cell.angle_beta   90.00
_cell.angle_gamma   90.00
#
_symmetry.space_group_name_H-M   'P 1'
#
loop_
_entity.id
_entity.type
_entity.pdbx_description
1 polymer ?
#
loop_
_entity_poly.entity_id
_entity_poly.type
_entity_poly.pdbx_seq_one_letter_code
_entity_poly.pdbx_strand_id
1 'polypeptide(L)' 'MKTPIAEPLWDVEDVAAYLRVPVETLYRWRKQRTGPRAARVGRHLRYDPSDVRAWLRERAA' A
#
# COMPACT_ATOMS: atom_id res chain seq x y z
N MET A 1 -28.30 4.92 2.23
CA MET A 1 -27.86 3.54 2.36
C MET A 1 -26.42 3.40 1.93
N LYS A 2 -25.61 2.69 2.71
CA LYS A 2 -24.20 2.53 2.38
C LYS A 2 -23.99 1.49 1.30
N THR A 3 -23.12 1.80 0.36
CA THR A 3 -22.66 0.81 -0.59
C THR A 3 -21.63 -0.08 0.09
N PRO A 4 -21.73 -1.39 -0.03
CA PRO A 4 -20.72 -2.27 0.55
C PRO A 4 -19.34 -1.99 -0.04
N ILE A 5 -18.31 -2.05 0.80
CA ILE A 5 -16.95 -1.87 0.35
C ILE A 5 -16.43 -3.25 -0.05
N ALA A 6 -16.15 -3.42 -1.34
CA ALA A 6 -15.69 -4.70 -1.85
C ALA A 6 -14.28 -5.03 -1.35
N GLU A 7 -13.43 -4.00 -1.19
CA GLU A 7 -12.05 -4.21 -0.79
C GLU A 7 -11.57 -2.97 -0.04
N PRO A 8 -11.34 -3.09 1.27
CA PRO A 8 -10.88 -1.94 2.05
C PRO A 8 -9.44 -1.55 1.70
N LEU A 9 -9.09 -0.32 2.02
CA LEU A 9 -7.70 0.12 1.89
C LEU A 9 -6.83 -0.67 2.87
N TRP A 10 -5.56 -0.82 2.51
CA TRP A 10 -4.58 -1.48 3.35
C TRP A 10 -3.78 -0.46 4.13
N ASP A 11 -3.40 -0.82 5.36
CA ASP A 11 -2.43 -0.02 6.11
C ASP A 11 -1.02 -0.51 5.77
N VAL A 12 -0.02 0.14 6.37
CA VAL A 12 1.37 -0.19 6.09
C VAL A 12 1.69 -1.63 6.52
N GLU A 13 1.07 -2.11 7.58
CA GLU A 13 1.31 -3.48 8.05
C GLU A 13 0.74 -4.51 7.09
N ASP A 14 -0.43 -4.22 6.52
CA ASP A 14 -1.03 -5.11 5.53
C ASP A 14 -0.11 -5.22 4.30
N VAL A 15 0.40 -4.10 3.82
CA VAL A 15 1.28 -4.09 2.65
C VAL A 15 2.60 -4.80 2.96
N ALA A 16 3.15 -4.57 4.15
CA ALA A 16 4.37 -5.23 4.56
C ALA A 16 4.20 -6.75 4.56
N ALA A 17 3.06 -7.21 5.09
CA ALA A 17 2.76 -8.64 5.10
C ALA A 17 2.58 -9.19 3.69
N TYR A 18 1.86 -8.46 2.85
CA TYR A 18 1.60 -8.89 1.48
C TYR A 18 2.89 -8.99 0.67
N LEU A 19 3.75 -7.98 0.77
CA LEU A 19 5.02 -7.95 0.04
C LEU A 19 6.14 -8.70 0.76
N ARG A 20 5.91 -9.09 2.01
CA ARG A 20 6.86 -9.81 2.84
C ARG A 20 8.15 -9.00 3.05
N VAL A 21 7.98 -7.74 3.39
CA VAL A 21 9.09 -6.84 3.72
C VAL A 21 8.82 -6.19 5.07
N PRO A 22 9.86 -5.72 5.76
CA PRO A 22 9.66 -5.00 7.01
C PRO A 22 8.89 -3.70 6.78
N VAL A 23 8.14 -3.28 7.80
CA VAL A 23 7.40 -2.01 7.74
C VAL A 23 8.34 -0.84 7.48
N GLU A 24 9.52 -0.86 8.08
CA GLU A 24 10.51 0.20 7.89
C GLU A 24 10.89 0.38 6.43
N THR A 25 10.88 -0.70 5.66
CA THR A 25 11.17 -0.63 4.23
C THR A 25 10.13 0.23 3.51
N LEU A 26 8.86 0.06 3.88
CA LEU A 26 7.78 0.84 3.27
C LEU A 26 7.88 2.31 3.62
N TYR A 27 8.21 2.63 4.85
CA TYR A 27 8.40 4.02 5.25
C TYR A 27 9.57 4.65 4.52
N ARG A 28 10.66 3.91 4.35
CA ARG A 28 11.82 4.40 3.61
C ARG A 28 11.47 4.64 2.15
N TRP A 29 10.74 3.70 1.53
CA TRP A 29 10.32 3.86 0.14
C TRP A 29 9.44 5.10 -0.04
N ARG A 30 8.52 5.31 0.89
CA ARG A 30 7.67 6.48 0.80
C ARG A 30 8.48 7.77 0.89
N LYS A 31 9.45 7.81 1.77
CA LYS A 31 10.32 8.97 1.91
C LYS A 31 11.12 9.21 0.64
N GLN A 32 11.55 8.16 -0.01
CA GLN A 32 12.31 8.23 -1.26
C GLN A 32 11.42 8.37 -2.49
N ARG A 33 10.11 8.34 -2.29
CA ARG A 33 9.11 8.40 -3.37
C ARG A 33 9.23 7.21 -4.31
N THR A 34 9.51 6.06 -3.74
CA THR A 34 9.54 4.79 -4.45
C THR A 34 8.51 3.86 -3.81
N GLY A 35 8.38 2.65 -4.34
CA GLY A 35 7.44 1.68 -3.82
C GLY A 35 6.03 1.93 -4.31
N PRO A 36 5.07 1.17 -3.78
CA PRO A 36 3.67 1.31 -4.18
C PRO A 36 3.11 2.67 -3.79
N ARG A 37 2.13 3.12 -4.57
CA ARG A 37 1.46 4.38 -4.30
C ARG A 37 0.73 4.32 -2.96
N ALA A 38 0.87 5.38 -2.18
CA ALA A 38 0.21 5.49 -0.89
C ALA A 38 -0.41 6.87 -0.75
N ALA A 39 -1.45 6.96 0.06
CA ALA A 39 -2.12 8.22 0.35
C ALA A 39 -2.23 8.40 1.86
N ARG A 40 -2.17 9.66 2.30
CA ARG A 40 -2.41 9.97 3.70
C ARG A 40 -3.89 10.28 3.86
N VAL A 41 -4.56 9.48 4.71
CA VAL A 41 -5.98 9.68 5.01
C VAL A 41 -6.05 10.07 6.48
N GLY A 42 -6.27 11.37 6.74
CA GLY A 42 -6.15 11.89 8.08
C GLY A 42 -4.73 11.74 8.58
N ARG A 43 -4.55 10.97 9.65
CA ARG A 43 -3.23 10.68 10.22
C ARG A 43 -2.63 9.39 9.70
N HIS A 44 -3.39 8.66 8.89
CA HIS A 44 -3.02 7.30 8.54
C HIS A 44 -2.54 7.21 7.11
N LEU A 45 -1.54 6.37 6.93
CA LEU A 45 -1.06 6.03 5.60
C LEU A 45 -1.88 4.85 5.09
N ARG A 46 -2.43 4.98 3.89
CA ARG A 46 -3.28 3.95 3.30
C ARG A 46 -2.84 3.64 1.89
N TYR A 47 -3.00 2.39 1.51
CA TYR A 47 -2.66 1.89 0.18
C TYR A 47 -3.89 1.26 -0.45
N ASP A 48 -4.10 1.53 -1.73
CA ASP A 48 -5.12 0.82 -2.48
C ASP A 48 -4.53 -0.52 -2.89
N PRO A 49 -5.16 -1.65 -2.52
CA PRO A 49 -4.60 -2.95 -2.88
C PRO A 49 -4.34 -3.13 -4.37
N SER A 50 -5.18 -2.56 -5.23
CA SER A 50 -4.97 -2.67 -6.68
C SER A 50 -3.70 -1.94 -7.11
N ASP A 51 -3.38 -0.82 -6.47
CA ASP A 51 -2.13 -0.10 -6.75
C ASP A 51 -0.91 -0.91 -6.32
N VAL A 52 -1.01 -1.58 -5.17
CA VAL A 52 0.08 -2.43 -4.69
C VAL A 52 0.32 -3.58 -5.65
N ARG A 53 -0.76 -4.22 -6.10
CA ARG A 53 -0.64 -5.33 -7.04
C ARG A 53 -0.08 -4.88 -8.38
N ALA A 54 -0.50 -3.72 -8.87
CA ALA A 54 0.01 -3.17 -10.12
C ALA A 54 1.50 -2.87 -10.02
N TRP A 55 1.91 -2.26 -8.91
CA TRP A 55 3.32 -1.97 -8.67
C TRP A 55 4.16 -3.24 -8.69
N LEU A 56 3.67 -4.29 -8.03
CA LEU A 56 4.38 -5.56 -7.99
C LEU A 56 4.50 -6.18 -9.37
N ARG A 57 3.42 -6.13 -10.17
CA ARG A 57 3.45 -6.67 -11.52
C ARG A 57 4.47 -5.95 -12.40
N GLU A 58 4.58 -4.64 -12.24
CA GLU A 58 5.56 -3.87 -13.02
C GLU A 58 6.99 -4.26 -12.66
N ARG A 59 7.24 -4.54 -11.40
CA ARG A 59 8.58 -4.94 -10.98
C ARG A 59 8.91 -6.36 -11.41
N ALA A 60 7.91 -7.21 -11.56
CA ALA A 60 8.11 -8.60 -11.95
C ALA A 60 8.34 -8.78 -13.44
N ALA A 61 8.05 -7.77 -14.23
CA ALA A 61 8.17 -7.84 -15.69
C ALA A 61 9.62 -7.90 -16.16
#